data_9180ed6bf7f508db8ce6c1166b2b78f9
#
_entry.id   9180ed6bf7f508db8ce6c1166b2b78f9
#
_cell.length_a   1.000
_cell.length_b   1.000
_cell.length_c   1.000
_cell.angle_alpha   90.00
_cell.angle_beta   90.00
_cell.angle_gamma   90.00
#
_symmetry.space_group_name_H-M   'P 1'
#
loop_
_entity.id
_entity.type
_entity.pdbx_description
1 polymer ?
#
loop_
_entity_poly.entity_id
_entity_poly.type
_entity_poly.pdbx_seq_one_letter_code
_entity_poly.pdbx_strand_id
1 'polypeptide(L)'
;MPEGHTIHRAARDHDKIFAGQKLTVSSPQGKFTNGAALLNEQLCLRVEAYGKHLLYHFDHGEVLHVHLGLFGRIRKRKLPLVDPRGAVRVRLVSGTHSVDINGPTICQVLGPQEVLTLIARIGPDVLRADAAPDLAFRKIAKSKAPIGRLIMDQSVMA
;
A
#
# COMPACT_ATOMS: atom_id res chain seq x y z
N MET A 1 14.29 -5.37 4.00
CA MET A 1 13.17 -4.68 4.65
C MET A 1 12.58 -3.71 3.65
N PRO A 2 11.26 -3.74 3.39
CA PRO A 2 10.63 -2.80 2.48
C PRO A 2 10.62 -1.38 3.08
N GLU A 3 11.21 -0.44 2.37
CA GLU A 3 11.27 0.98 2.73
C GLU A 3 10.42 1.82 1.76
N GLY A 4 10.22 3.12 2.04
CA GLY A 4 9.36 4.00 1.24
C GLY A 4 9.62 3.94 -0.25
N HIS A 5 10.87 4.03 -0.69
CA HIS A 5 11.25 3.96 -2.11
C HIS A 5 10.85 2.64 -2.78
N THR A 6 10.91 1.52 -2.04
CA THR A 6 10.49 0.19 -2.54
C THR A 6 8.98 0.16 -2.72
N ILE A 7 8.22 0.74 -1.78
CA ILE A 7 6.76 0.80 -1.84
C ILE A 7 6.29 1.74 -2.95
N HIS A 8 6.93 2.90 -3.12
CA HIS A 8 6.65 3.82 -4.24
C HIS A 8 6.93 3.18 -5.60
N ARG A 9 8.02 2.42 -5.73
CA ARG A 9 8.30 1.66 -6.94
C ARG A 9 7.20 0.61 -7.20
N ALA A 10 6.81 -0.15 -6.17
CA ALA A 10 5.75 -1.13 -6.30
C ALA A 10 4.43 -0.46 -6.70
N ALA A 11 4.07 0.66 -6.07
CA ALA A 11 2.86 1.40 -6.41
C ALA A 11 2.82 1.81 -7.90
N ARG A 12 3.90 2.42 -8.42
CA ARG A 12 4.01 2.81 -9.83
C ARG A 12 3.93 1.61 -10.78
N ASP A 13 4.56 0.50 -10.42
CA ASP A 13 4.54 -0.72 -11.21
C ASP A 13 3.15 -1.35 -11.23
N HIS A 14 2.45 -1.34 -10.08
CA HIS A 14 1.11 -1.90 -9.96
C HIS A 14 0.06 -0.98 -10.59
N ASP A 15 0.22 0.33 -10.50
CA ASP A 15 -0.65 1.29 -11.15
C ASP A 15 -0.71 1.05 -12.67
N LYS A 16 0.45 0.86 -13.30
CA LYS A 16 0.57 0.57 -14.74
C LYS A 16 -0.16 -0.69 -15.20
N ILE A 17 -0.35 -1.68 -14.33
CA ILE A 17 -0.93 -2.99 -14.70
C ILE A 17 -2.36 -3.19 -14.17
N PHE A 18 -2.79 -2.34 -13.23
CA PHE A 18 -4.09 -2.49 -12.56
C PHE A 18 -5.03 -1.31 -12.76
N ALA A 19 -4.52 -0.08 -12.91
CA ALA A 19 -5.38 1.09 -13.10
C ALA A 19 -6.28 0.94 -14.32
N GLY A 20 -7.57 1.17 -14.14
CA GLY A 20 -8.58 0.98 -15.18
C GLY A 20 -8.96 -0.48 -15.46
N GLN A 21 -8.52 -1.44 -14.63
CA GLN A 21 -8.82 -2.86 -14.78
C GLN A 21 -9.75 -3.35 -13.67
N LYS A 22 -10.68 -4.24 -14.00
CA LYS A 22 -11.35 -5.07 -13.00
C LYS A 22 -10.38 -6.13 -12.51
N LEU A 23 -10.29 -6.30 -11.20
CA LEU A 23 -9.37 -7.24 -10.59
C LEU A 23 -10.09 -8.43 -9.99
N THR A 24 -9.61 -9.64 -10.29
CA THR A 24 -9.97 -10.81 -9.49
C THR A 24 -9.13 -10.78 -8.22
N VAL A 25 -9.79 -10.72 -7.07
CA VAL A 25 -9.15 -10.63 -5.75
C VAL A 25 -9.47 -11.87 -4.94
N SER A 26 -8.43 -12.49 -4.40
CA SER A 26 -8.57 -13.69 -3.58
C SER A 26 -7.63 -13.67 -2.37
N SER A 27 -7.94 -14.52 -1.38
CA SER A 27 -7.10 -14.70 -0.18
C SER A 27 -6.65 -16.16 -0.06
N PRO A 28 -5.58 -16.58 -0.75
CA PRO A 28 -5.14 -17.99 -0.74
C PRO A 28 -4.85 -18.54 0.65
N GLN A 29 -4.36 -17.70 1.57
CA GLN A 29 -4.12 -18.07 2.97
C GLN A 29 -5.40 -18.10 3.83
N GLY A 30 -6.51 -17.54 3.34
CA GLY A 30 -7.78 -17.44 4.08
C GLY A 30 -7.84 -16.34 5.16
N LYS A 31 -6.77 -15.57 5.36
CA LYS A 31 -6.70 -14.53 6.42
C LYS A 31 -7.17 -13.14 5.97
N PHE A 32 -7.70 -13.03 4.76
CA PHE A 32 -8.25 -11.79 4.19
C PHE A 32 -9.51 -12.06 3.36
N THR A 33 -10.24 -13.13 3.64
CA THR A 33 -11.36 -13.61 2.81
C THR A 33 -12.47 -12.57 2.67
N ASN A 34 -12.89 -11.93 3.74
CA ASN A 34 -13.95 -10.90 3.70
C ASN A 34 -13.51 -9.68 2.88
N GLY A 35 -12.28 -9.19 3.08
CA GLY A 35 -11.73 -8.08 2.29
C GLY A 35 -11.57 -8.44 0.83
N ALA A 36 -11.12 -9.66 0.53
CA ALA A 36 -11.02 -10.15 -0.84
C ALA A 36 -12.40 -10.19 -1.52
N ALA A 37 -13.44 -10.67 -0.81
CA ALA A 37 -14.80 -10.72 -1.35
C ALA A 37 -15.36 -9.32 -1.68
N LEU A 38 -15.07 -8.31 -0.84
CA LEU A 38 -15.48 -6.93 -1.07
C LEU A 38 -14.84 -6.33 -2.33
N LEU A 39 -13.58 -6.67 -2.60
CA LEU A 39 -12.80 -6.09 -3.69
C LEU A 39 -12.82 -6.91 -4.99
N ASN A 40 -13.33 -8.15 -4.93
CA ASN A 40 -13.35 -9.04 -6.08
C ASN A 40 -14.24 -8.50 -7.20
N GLU A 41 -13.73 -8.53 -8.45
CA GLU A 41 -14.39 -8.02 -9.66
C GLU A 41 -14.69 -6.50 -9.64
N GLN A 42 -14.06 -5.75 -8.73
CA GLN A 42 -14.17 -4.29 -8.69
C GLN A 42 -13.11 -3.65 -9.61
N LEU A 43 -13.43 -2.44 -10.08
CA LEU A 43 -12.52 -1.63 -10.91
C LEU A 43 -11.47 -0.95 -10.04
N CYS A 44 -10.20 -1.27 -10.27
CA CYS A 44 -9.10 -0.55 -9.65
C CYS A 44 -8.89 0.78 -10.37
N LEU A 45 -9.07 1.88 -9.67
CA LEU A 45 -8.92 3.23 -10.24
C LEU A 45 -7.48 3.67 -10.33
N ARG A 46 -6.70 3.43 -9.26
CA ARG A 46 -5.29 3.77 -9.16
C ARG A 46 -4.62 3.02 -8.03
N VAL A 47 -3.28 2.97 -8.09
CA VAL A 47 -2.44 2.45 -7.01
C VAL A 47 -1.43 3.52 -6.62
N GLU A 48 -1.35 3.86 -5.35
CA GLU A 48 -0.41 4.85 -4.84
C GLU A 48 0.30 4.38 -3.57
N ALA A 49 1.37 5.08 -3.22
CA ALA A 49 2.09 4.90 -1.96
C ALA A 49 2.03 6.17 -1.12
N TYR A 50 1.99 5.99 0.18
CA TYR A 50 2.23 7.05 1.15
C TYR A 50 3.16 6.51 2.24
N GLY A 51 4.41 6.96 2.24
CA GLY A 51 5.47 6.35 3.05
C GLY A 51 5.64 4.86 2.74
N LYS A 52 5.47 4.02 3.75
CA LYS A 52 5.54 2.56 3.63
C LYS A 52 4.18 1.89 3.42
N HIS A 53 3.14 2.68 3.18
CA HIS A 53 1.77 2.22 2.97
C HIS A 53 1.46 2.18 1.47
N LEU A 54 0.97 1.03 1.00
CA LEU A 54 0.54 0.80 -0.38
C LEU A 54 -0.98 0.78 -0.41
N LEU A 55 -1.58 1.60 -1.26
CA LEU A 55 -3.01 1.86 -1.34
C LEU A 55 -3.52 1.56 -2.74
N TYR A 56 -4.47 0.64 -2.87
CA TYR A 56 -5.19 0.35 -4.11
C TYR A 56 -6.61 0.89 -3.98
N HIS A 57 -6.96 1.86 -4.80
CA HIS A 57 -8.27 2.52 -4.78
C HIS A 57 -9.22 1.85 -5.75
N PHE A 58 -10.41 1.51 -5.27
CA PHE A 58 -11.47 0.90 -6.06
C PHE A 58 -12.64 1.86 -6.28
N ASP A 59 -13.46 1.61 -7.30
CA ASP A 59 -14.53 2.50 -7.76
C ASP A 59 -15.66 2.69 -6.75
N HIS A 60 -15.87 1.74 -5.83
CA HIS A 60 -16.87 1.84 -4.76
C HIS A 60 -16.40 2.66 -3.55
N GLY A 61 -15.19 3.23 -3.62
CA GLY A 61 -14.59 4.03 -2.55
C GLY A 61 -13.75 3.24 -1.56
N GLU A 62 -13.78 1.91 -1.60
CA GLU A 62 -12.91 1.06 -0.80
C GLU A 62 -11.47 1.15 -1.26
N VAL A 63 -10.56 1.04 -0.30
CA VAL A 63 -9.12 1.06 -0.51
C VAL A 63 -8.48 -0.16 0.14
N LEU A 64 -7.82 -1.01 -0.66
CA LEU A 64 -6.96 -2.03 -0.10
C LEU A 64 -5.70 -1.36 0.44
N HIS A 65 -5.53 -1.41 1.73
CA HIS A 65 -4.35 -0.91 2.43
C HIS A 65 -3.42 -2.05 2.81
N VAL A 66 -2.18 -1.94 2.36
CA VAL A 66 -1.11 -2.92 2.66
C VAL A 66 0.08 -2.22 3.30
N HIS A 67 0.56 -2.77 4.40
CA HIS A 67 1.87 -2.44 4.99
C HIS A 67 2.68 -3.72 5.14
N LEU A 68 3.81 -3.80 4.45
CA LEU A 68 4.60 -5.04 4.37
C LEU A 68 5.29 -5.39 5.69
N GLY A 69 5.64 -4.39 6.50
CA GLY A 69 6.45 -4.60 7.69
C GLY A 69 7.85 -5.11 7.35
N LEU A 70 8.46 -5.89 8.25
CA LEU A 70 9.83 -6.38 8.07
C LEU A 70 9.93 -7.54 7.07
N PHE A 71 8.95 -8.43 7.06
CA PHE A 71 9.02 -9.72 6.38
C PHE A 71 8.09 -9.85 5.18
N GLY A 72 7.16 -8.90 5.01
CA GLY A 72 6.24 -8.90 3.89
C GLY A 72 6.94 -8.77 2.55
N ARG A 73 6.40 -9.47 1.54
CA ARG A 73 6.98 -9.51 0.19
C ARG A 73 5.90 -9.39 -0.87
N ILE A 74 6.23 -8.74 -1.96
CA ILE A 74 5.40 -8.63 -3.16
C ILE A 74 6.04 -9.47 -4.27
N ARG A 75 5.21 -10.25 -4.97
CA ARG A 75 5.60 -11.02 -6.15
C ARG A 75 4.69 -10.66 -7.31
N LYS A 76 5.21 -9.97 -8.30
CA LYS A 76 4.52 -9.64 -9.55
C LYS A 76 4.91 -10.67 -10.63
N ARG A 77 3.93 -11.14 -11.40
CA ARG A 77 4.12 -12.08 -12.52
C ARG A 77 3.20 -11.73 -13.68
N LYS A 78 3.65 -12.05 -14.89
CA LYS A 78 2.78 -12.09 -16.07
C LYS A 78 1.94 -13.36 -16.05
N LEU A 79 0.77 -13.31 -16.68
CA LEU A 79 0.00 -14.52 -16.95
C LEU A 79 0.76 -15.45 -17.94
N PRO A 80 0.54 -16.78 -17.94
CA PRO A 80 -0.55 -17.49 -17.23
C PRO A 80 -0.37 -17.53 -15.71
N LEU A 81 -1.50 -17.65 -15.01
CA LEU A 81 -1.54 -17.70 -13.54
C LEU A 81 -0.85 -18.97 -13.06
N VAL A 82 0.00 -18.82 -12.05
CA VAL A 82 0.64 -19.94 -11.35
C VAL A 82 0.10 -20.08 -9.94
N ASP A 83 0.24 -21.26 -9.35
CA ASP A 83 -0.21 -21.51 -7.99
C ASP A 83 0.45 -20.55 -6.97
N PRO A 84 -0.31 -20.10 -5.96
CA PRO A 84 0.23 -19.25 -4.92
C PRO A 84 1.30 -20.00 -4.10
N ARG A 85 2.41 -19.33 -3.82
CA ARG A 85 3.50 -19.91 -3.03
C ARG A 85 3.73 -19.15 -1.73
N GLY A 86 3.69 -19.87 -0.63
CA GLY A 86 3.91 -19.31 0.71
C GLY A 86 2.64 -18.69 1.30
N ALA A 87 2.82 -17.80 2.28
CA ALA A 87 1.74 -17.17 3.03
C ALA A 87 1.11 -15.99 2.25
N VAL A 88 0.49 -16.27 1.09
CA VAL A 88 -0.17 -15.25 0.27
C VAL A 88 -1.44 -14.75 0.97
N ARG A 89 -1.38 -13.55 1.53
CA ARG A 89 -2.50 -12.90 2.22
C ARG A 89 -3.58 -12.44 1.25
N VAL A 90 -3.15 -11.79 0.17
CA VAL A 90 -4.02 -11.34 -0.91
C VAL A 90 -3.33 -11.54 -2.25
N ARG A 91 -4.09 -12.00 -3.23
CA ARG A 91 -3.72 -12.11 -4.62
C ARG A 91 -4.62 -11.23 -5.45
N LEU A 92 -4.02 -10.38 -6.28
CA LEU A 92 -4.67 -9.49 -7.22
C LEU A 92 -4.32 -9.96 -8.64
N VAL A 93 -5.33 -10.11 -9.50
CA VAL A 93 -5.15 -10.59 -10.88
C VAL A 93 -5.88 -9.65 -11.83
N SER A 94 -5.17 -9.15 -12.84
CA SER A 94 -5.74 -8.42 -13.99
C SER A 94 -5.71 -9.31 -15.24
N GLY A 95 -6.13 -8.77 -16.37
CA GLY A 95 -6.06 -9.48 -17.66
C GLY A 95 -4.64 -9.85 -18.12
N THR A 96 -3.59 -9.30 -17.52
CA THR A 96 -2.19 -9.48 -17.97
C THR A 96 -1.22 -9.91 -16.88
N HIS A 97 -1.50 -9.59 -15.63
CA HIS A 97 -0.57 -9.79 -14.52
C HIS A 97 -1.27 -10.30 -13.26
N SER A 98 -0.49 -10.94 -12.41
CA SER A 98 -0.86 -11.24 -11.03
C SER A 98 0.15 -10.63 -10.05
N VAL A 99 -0.35 -10.23 -8.88
CA VAL A 99 0.45 -9.76 -7.75
C VAL A 99 0.05 -10.56 -6.51
N ASP A 100 1.02 -11.22 -5.91
CA ASP A 100 0.88 -11.90 -4.62
C ASP A 100 1.52 -11.07 -3.52
N ILE A 101 0.77 -10.77 -2.47
CA ILE A 101 1.27 -10.11 -1.27
C ILE A 101 1.38 -11.14 -0.15
N ASN A 102 2.61 -11.45 0.22
CA ASN A 102 2.95 -12.47 1.20
C ASN A 102 3.29 -11.84 2.55
N GLY A 103 2.70 -12.36 3.62
CA GLY A 103 3.02 -12.04 5.00
C GLY A 103 3.08 -10.56 5.36
N PRO A 104 2.17 -9.70 4.86
CA PRO A 104 2.15 -8.29 5.25
C PRO A 104 1.77 -8.16 6.73
N THR A 105 2.27 -7.12 7.39
CA THR A 105 1.87 -6.78 8.75
C THR A 105 0.44 -6.25 8.77
N ILE A 106 0.06 -5.45 7.78
CA ILE A 106 -1.31 -4.94 7.60
C ILE A 106 -1.79 -5.31 6.20
N CYS A 107 -3.00 -5.85 6.14
CA CYS A 107 -3.75 -6.09 4.91
C CYS A 107 -5.24 -5.95 5.26
N GLN A 108 -5.84 -4.84 4.90
CA GLN A 108 -7.21 -4.49 5.29
C GLN A 108 -7.87 -3.64 4.21
N VAL A 109 -9.20 -3.58 4.24
CA VAL A 109 -9.98 -2.64 3.43
C VAL A 109 -10.31 -1.44 4.30
N LEU A 110 -10.08 -0.25 3.77
CA LEU A 110 -10.40 1.04 4.39
C LEU A 110 -11.45 1.78 3.57
N GLY A 111 -12.38 2.42 4.27
CA GLY A 111 -13.24 3.43 3.66
C GLY A 111 -12.51 4.77 3.48
N PRO A 112 -13.10 5.74 2.74
CA PRO A 112 -12.47 7.03 2.44
C PRO A 112 -12.04 7.80 3.70
N GLN A 113 -12.87 7.81 4.74
CA GLN A 113 -12.57 8.51 5.98
C GLN A 113 -11.41 7.88 6.76
N GLU A 114 -11.30 6.55 6.70
CA GLU A 114 -10.21 5.83 7.35
C GLU A 114 -8.86 6.07 6.64
N VAL A 115 -8.88 6.22 5.32
CA VAL A 115 -7.70 6.61 4.53
C VAL A 115 -7.23 8.01 4.92
N LEU A 116 -8.14 8.98 5.05
CA LEU A 116 -7.80 10.33 5.51
C LEU A 116 -7.18 10.30 6.92
N THR A 117 -7.76 9.50 7.82
CA THR A 117 -7.25 9.32 9.17
C THR A 117 -5.85 8.68 9.17
N LEU A 118 -5.61 7.70 8.31
CA LEU A 118 -4.30 7.08 8.13
C LEU A 118 -3.27 8.12 7.69
N ILE A 119 -3.57 8.86 6.61
CA ILE A 119 -2.65 9.87 6.05
C ILE A 119 -2.35 10.98 7.06
N ALA A 120 -3.36 11.42 7.84
CA ALA A 120 -3.17 12.45 8.84
C ALA A 120 -2.19 12.08 9.97
N ARG A 121 -2.01 10.79 10.25
CA ARG A 121 -1.05 10.28 11.23
C ARG A 121 0.38 10.21 10.74
N ILE A 122 0.54 10.16 9.43
CA ILE A 122 1.84 10.02 8.76
C ILE A 122 2.35 11.42 8.44
N GLY A 123 3.64 11.66 8.61
CA GLY A 123 4.27 12.90 8.20
C GLY A 123 4.29 13.06 6.68
N PRO A 124 4.69 14.23 6.16
CA PRO A 124 4.79 14.43 4.72
C PRO A 124 5.75 13.41 4.10
N ASP A 125 5.31 12.82 3.00
CA ASP A 125 6.08 11.84 2.24
C ASP A 125 6.90 12.57 1.18
N VAL A 126 8.21 12.61 1.37
CA VAL A 126 9.14 13.34 0.49
C VAL A 126 9.25 12.77 -0.92
N LEU A 127 8.74 11.56 -1.17
CA LEU A 127 8.73 10.93 -2.48
C LEU A 127 7.49 11.30 -3.30
N ARG A 128 6.54 12.04 -2.72
CA ARG A 128 5.33 12.50 -3.39
C ARG A 128 5.49 13.92 -3.93
N ALA A 129 4.90 14.17 -5.10
CA ALA A 129 4.89 15.52 -5.70
C ALA A 129 4.03 16.52 -4.90
N ASP A 130 3.04 16.03 -4.15
CA ASP A 130 2.15 16.81 -3.29
C ASP A 130 2.64 16.90 -1.83
N ALA A 131 3.90 16.56 -1.56
CA ALA A 131 4.48 16.65 -0.24
C ALA A 131 4.45 18.09 0.30
N ALA A 132 4.13 18.22 1.59
CA ALA A 132 4.16 19.50 2.32
C ALA A 132 5.31 19.50 3.34
N PRO A 133 6.57 19.69 2.92
CA PRO A 133 7.75 19.56 3.79
C PRO A 133 7.74 20.50 4.98
N ASP A 134 7.08 21.66 4.86
CA ASP A 134 6.92 22.60 5.95
C ASP A 134 6.27 22.00 7.20
N LEU A 135 5.41 20.98 7.03
CA LEU A 135 4.82 20.27 8.17
C LEU A 135 5.87 19.49 8.96
N ALA A 136 6.83 18.87 8.28
CA ALA A 136 7.95 18.20 8.93
C ALA A 136 8.86 19.22 9.63
N PHE A 137 9.23 20.31 8.96
CA PHE A 137 10.05 21.37 9.54
C PHE A 137 9.43 21.97 10.80
N ARG A 138 8.13 22.24 10.82
CA ARG A 138 7.40 22.72 12.01
C ARG A 138 7.45 21.73 13.18
N LYS A 139 7.33 20.43 12.91
CA LYS A 139 7.44 19.40 13.94
C LYS A 139 8.87 19.31 14.48
N ILE A 140 9.87 19.33 13.59
CA ILE A 140 11.28 19.30 13.96
C ILE A 140 11.66 20.51 14.82
N ALA A 141 11.26 21.72 14.41
CA ALA A 141 11.58 22.96 15.11
C ALA A 141 11.00 23.02 16.55
N LYS A 142 9.88 22.34 16.79
CA LYS A 142 9.25 22.28 18.13
C LYS A 142 9.79 21.16 19.01
N SER A 143 10.61 20.27 18.47
CA SER A 143 11.12 19.10 19.18
C SER A 143 12.47 19.37 19.81
N LYS A 144 12.71 18.80 21.00
CA LYS A 144 14.02 18.75 21.66
C LYS A 144 14.78 17.44 21.36
N ALA A 145 14.16 16.53 20.59
CA ALA A 145 14.80 15.26 20.25
C ALA A 145 15.89 15.47 19.19
N PRO A 146 16.93 14.62 19.17
CA PRO A 146 17.96 14.66 18.13
C PRO A 146 17.38 14.51 16.73
N ILE A 147 17.88 15.26 15.75
CA ILE A 147 17.39 15.27 14.38
C ILE A 147 17.38 13.85 13.75
N GLY A 148 18.39 13.05 14.03
CA GLY A 148 18.48 11.67 13.52
C GLY A 148 17.32 10.78 13.98
N ARG A 149 16.78 11.01 15.18
CA ARG A 149 15.59 10.32 15.66
C ARG A 149 14.33 10.82 14.96
N LEU A 150 14.23 12.14 14.75
CA LEU A 150 13.05 12.77 14.15
C LEU A 150 12.86 12.36 12.68
N ILE A 151 13.92 12.29 11.89
CA ILE A 151 13.83 11.87 10.49
C ILE A 151 13.52 10.38 10.31
N MET A 152 13.67 9.58 11.37
CA MET A 152 13.29 8.16 11.41
C MET A 152 11.85 7.94 11.89
N ASP A 153 11.21 8.98 12.39
CA ASP A 153 9.83 8.94 12.89
C ASP A 153 8.85 9.23 11.75
N GLN A 154 8.09 8.21 11.35
CA GLN A 154 7.11 8.32 10.26
C GLN A 154 5.99 9.34 10.54
N SER A 155 5.76 9.73 11.78
CA SER A 155 4.83 10.83 12.09
C SER A 155 5.41 12.20 11.78
N VAL A 156 6.73 12.30 11.65
CA VAL A 156 7.45 13.54 11.29
C VAL A 156 7.68 13.59 9.79
N MET A 157 8.18 12.51 9.24
CA MET A 157 8.49 12.37 7.80
C MET A 157 8.31 10.91 7.38
N ALA A 158 7.47 10.67 6.36
CA ALA A 158 7.16 9.33 5.83
C ALA A 158 8.12 8.90 4.72
#